data_c81cbb56db5d6423db796e0c90a24e1d
#
_entry.id   c81cbb56db5d6423db796e0c90a24e1d
#
_cell.length_a   1.000
_cell.length_b   1.000
_cell.length_c   1.000
_cell.angle_alpha   90.00
_cell.angle_beta   90.00
_cell.angle_gamma   90.00
#
_symmetry.space_group_name_H-M   'P 1'
#
loop_
_entity.id
_entity.type
_entity.pdbx_description
1 polymer ?
#
loop_
_entity_poly.entity_id
_entity_poly.type
_entity_poly.pdbx_seq_one_letter_code
_entity_poly.pdbx_strand_id
1 'polypeptide(L)'
;PLGHLPQRGFRASEHSLRKAFEWYDKRVRDYAKRQSGDEGVALARMLETMSDRLFFTVISVTDELNAYKVFETRNARGVRLSSTDLLKNYLFSVLSKTDQHAHEMQVLEDRWESMVSRLGAESFPDFLRSHWNSRKTFVRQSELFKTIRSKITDRASVFALLREMEEDMDSYLALTSPETSHWNITLKQYAQQ
;
A
#
# COMPACT_ATOMS: atom_id res chain seq x y z
N PRO A 1 -24.56 -12.92 17.03
CA PRO A 1 -23.31 -12.67 17.70
C PRO A 1 -22.21 -12.83 16.69
N LEU A 2 -21.60 -11.72 16.29
CA LEU A 2 -20.38 -11.72 15.48
C LEU A 2 -19.32 -12.41 16.35
N GLY A 3 -18.87 -13.59 15.95
CA GLY A 3 -17.86 -14.35 16.66
C GLY A 3 -16.62 -13.48 16.91
N HIS A 4 -15.97 -13.70 18.05
CA HIS A 4 -14.75 -13.00 18.38
C HIS A 4 -13.73 -13.19 17.26
N LEU A 5 -13.30 -12.11 16.65
CA LEU A 5 -12.19 -12.13 15.71
C LEU A 5 -10.94 -12.68 16.42
N PRO A 6 -10.18 -13.58 15.79
CA PRO A 6 -9.00 -14.17 16.43
C PRO A 6 -8.01 -13.07 16.84
N GLN A 7 -7.37 -13.25 18.02
CA GLN A 7 -6.50 -12.23 18.62
C GLN A 7 -5.02 -12.33 18.21
N ARG A 8 -4.63 -13.34 17.43
CA ARG A 8 -3.22 -13.61 17.09
C ARG A 8 -3.05 -13.79 15.58
N GLY A 9 -1.92 -13.30 15.05
CA GLY A 9 -1.51 -13.53 13.67
C GLY A 9 -1.95 -12.49 12.66
N PHE A 10 -2.45 -11.32 13.08
CA PHE A 10 -2.84 -10.24 12.16
C PHE A 10 -1.63 -9.47 11.62
N ARG A 11 -1.67 -9.15 10.34
CA ARG A 11 -0.78 -8.19 9.70
C ARG A 11 -1.07 -6.76 10.16
N ALA A 12 -0.15 -5.84 9.95
CA ALA A 12 -0.32 -4.43 10.35
C ALA A 12 -1.59 -3.79 9.75
N SER A 13 -1.92 -4.12 8.49
CA SER A 13 -3.15 -3.68 7.81
C SER A 13 -4.42 -4.22 8.46
N GLU A 14 -4.42 -5.49 8.88
CA GLU A 14 -5.54 -6.13 9.57
C GLU A 14 -5.77 -5.53 10.96
N HIS A 15 -4.69 -5.15 11.67
CA HIS A 15 -4.79 -4.41 12.92
C HIS A 15 -5.48 -3.06 12.76
N SER A 16 -5.21 -2.35 11.65
CA SER A 16 -5.85 -1.07 11.34
C SER A 16 -7.34 -1.24 11.05
N LEU A 17 -7.72 -2.25 10.28
CA LEU A 17 -9.12 -2.60 10.01
C LEU A 17 -9.86 -2.98 11.30
N ARG A 18 -9.24 -3.78 12.16
CA ARG A 18 -9.81 -4.15 13.45
C ARG A 18 -10.02 -2.93 14.35
N LYS A 19 -9.03 -2.04 14.48
CA LYS A 19 -9.16 -0.80 15.25
C LYS A 19 -10.29 0.08 14.70
N ALA A 20 -10.41 0.18 13.37
CA ALA A 20 -11.50 0.91 12.74
C ALA A 20 -12.85 0.29 13.07
N PHE A 21 -12.98 -1.05 12.95
CA PHE A 21 -14.21 -1.75 13.32
C PHE A 21 -14.61 -1.52 14.79
N GLU A 22 -13.66 -1.70 15.73
CA GLU A 22 -13.89 -1.49 17.15
C GLU A 22 -14.31 -0.03 17.45
N TRP A 23 -13.69 0.93 16.76
CA TRP A 23 -14.03 2.35 16.88
C TRP A 23 -15.46 2.63 16.38
N TYR A 24 -15.84 2.11 15.20
CA TYR A 24 -17.18 2.29 14.65
C TYR A 24 -18.24 1.56 15.49
N ASP A 25 -18.00 0.32 15.92
CA ASP A 25 -18.93 -0.43 16.78
C ASP A 25 -19.23 0.34 18.07
N LYS A 26 -18.19 0.85 18.74
CA LYS A 26 -18.36 1.69 19.92
C LYS A 26 -19.18 2.95 19.61
N ARG A 27 -18.89 3.67 18.51
CA ARG A 27 -19.61 4.90 18.13
C ARG A 27 -21.08 4.65 17.83
N VAL A 28 -21.38 3.57 17.13
CA VAL A 28 -22.76 3.18 16.82
C VAL A 28 -23.52 2.83 18.08
N ARG A 29 -22.94 2.06 19.01
CA ARG A 29 -23.55 1.73 20.31
C ARG A 29 -23.76 2.98 21.16
N ASP A 30 -22.76 3.85 21.25
CA ASP A 30 -22.87 5.12 21.98
C ASP A 30 -23.95 6.03 21.40
N TYR A 31 -24.11 6.05 20.07
CA TYR A 31 -25.19 6.77 19.40
C TYR A 31 -26.55 6.21 19.77
N ALA A 32 -26.76 4.89 19.68
CA ALA A 32 -28.01 4.24 19.99
C ALA A 32 -28.43 4.51 21.46
N LYS A 33 -27.49 4.42 22.40
CA LYS A 33 -27.75 4.70 23.83
C LYS A 33 -28.11 6.15 24.15
N ARG A 34 -27.66 7.10 23.34
CA ARG A 34 -27.97 8.52 23.54
C ARG A 34 -29.34 8.94 23.00
N GLN A 35 -29.95 8.10 22.16
CA GLN A 35 -31.28 8.35 21.66
C GLN A 35 -32.34 8.00 22.69
N SER A 36 -33.39 8.81 22.78
CA SER A 36 -34.54 8.52 23.64
C SER A 36 -35.37 7.39 23.01
N GLY A 37 -35.60 6.29 23.74
CA GLY A 37 -36.42 5.18 23.29
C GLY A 37 -35.62 3.88 23.07
N ASP A 38 -36.15 3.02 22.23
CA ASP A 38 -35.57 1.71 21.93
C ASP A 38 -34.31 1.85 21.05
N GLU A 39 -33.22 1.21 21.46
CA GLU A 39 -31.93 1.25 20.71
C GLU A 39 -32.07 0.67 19.30
N GLY A 40 -32.92 -0.33 19.09
CA GLY A 40 -33.19 -0.93 17.78
C GLY A 40 -33.86 0.05 16.82
N VAL A 41 -34.81 0.85 17.33
CA VAL A 41 -35.48 1.89 16.55
C VAL A 41 -34.46 3.00 16.18
N ALA A 42 -33.58 3.37 17.09
CA ALA A 42 -32.53 4.34 16.83
C ALA A 42 -31.57 3.87 15.74
N LEU A 43 -31.17 2.62 15.76
CA LEU A 43 -30.34 2.00 14.73
C LEU A 43 -31.04 1.91 13.37
N ALA A 44 -32.33 1.53 13.35
CA ALA A 44 -33.13 1.49 12.13
C ALA A 44 -33.18 2.88 11.45
N ARG A 45 -33.47 3.92 12.22
CA ARG A 45 -33.48 5.32 11.72
C ARG A 45 -32.10 5.77 11.20
N MET A 46 -31.03 5.34 11.85
CA MET A 46 -29.67 5.63 11.37
C MET A 46 -29.43 4.96 10.01
N LEU A 47 -29.81 3.70 9.84
CA LEU A 47 -29.70 2.97 8.56
C LEU A 47 -30.54 3.60 7.46
N GLU A 48 -31.79 3.98 7.75
CA GLU A 48 -32.66 4.72 6.83
C GLU A 48 -32.00 6.03 6.39
N THR A 49 -31.49 6.82 7.35
CA THR A 49 -30.81 8.06 7.06
C THR A 49 -29.57 7.87 6.18
N MET A 50 -28.80 6.80 6.43
CA MET A 50 -27.65 6.46 5.60
C MET A 50 -28.08 6.04 4.19
N SER A 51 -29.10 5.20 4.05
CA SER A 51 -29.65 4.76 2.77
C SER A 51 -30.18 5.92 1.93
N ASP A 52 -30.87 6.88 2.58
CA ASP A 52 -31.57 7.96 1.86
C ASP A 52 -30.69 9.17 1.57
N ARG A 53 -29.61 9.36 2.34
CA ARG A 53 -28.78 10.57 2.29
C ARG A 53 -27.34 10.36 1.85
N LEU A 54 -26.85 9.11 1.74
CA LEU A 54 -25.54 8.81 1.19
C LEU A 54 -25.67 8.54 -0.31
N PHE A 55 -24.94 9.32 -1.08
CA PHE A 55 -24.85 9.15 -2.53
C PHE A 55 -23.47 8.66 -2.90
N PHE A 56 -23.43 7.62 -3.72
CA PHE A 56 -22.20 7.04 -4.24
C PHE A 56 -22.11 7.32 -5.75
N THR A 57 -20.95 7.78 -6.20
CA THR A 57 -20.64 7.84 -7.61
C THR A 57 -19.78 6.65 -7.98
N VAL A 58 -20.28 5.78 -8.85
CA VAL A 58 -19.52 4.65 -9.40
C VAL A 58 -18.91 5.10 -10.73
N ILE A 59 -17.58 5.05 -10.83
CA ILE A 59 -16.86 5.36 -12.04
C ILE A 59 -16.19 4.08 -12.51
N SER A 60 -16.69 3.54 -13.64
CA SER A 60 -16.08 2.38 -14.29
C SER A 60 -15.03 2.84 -15.28
N VAL A 61 -13.81 2.35 -15.15
CA VAL A 61 -12.70 2.63 -16.05
C VAL A 61 -12.18 1.30 -16.60
N THR A 62 -12.01 1.24 -17.91
CA THR A 62 -11.54 0.04 -18.61
C THR A 62 -10.02 -0.08 -18.62
N ASP A 63 -9.31 1.01 -18.33
CA ASP A 63 -7.85 1.07 -18.29
C ASP A 63 -7.38 1.51 -16.91
N GLU A 64 -6.55 0.67 -16.27
CA GLU A 64 -5.99 0.92 -14.94
C GLU A 64 -5.17 2.23 -14.85
N LEU A 65 -4.50 2.64 -15.93
CA LEU A 65 -3.77 3.91 -15.98
C LEU A 65 -4.72 5.11 -15.92
N ASN A 66 -5.87 5.02 -16.59
CA ASN A 66 -6.90 6.05 -16.53
C ASN A 66 -7.64 6.02 -15.20
N ALA A 67 -7.86 4.84 -14.60
CA ALA A 67 -8.38 4.70 -13.25
C ALA A 67 -7.49 5.45 -12.25
N TYR A 68 -6.18 5.29 -12.37
CA TYR A 68 -5.22 6.00 -11.52
C TYR A 68 -5.28 7.51 -11.68
N LYS A 69 -5.25 8.03 -12.91
CA LYS A 69 -5.34 9.48 -13.14
C LYS A 69 -6.63 10.08 -12.58
N VAL A 70 -7.76 9.38 -12.75
CA VAL A 70 -9.04 9.77 -12.18
C VAL A 70 -8.98 9.75 -10.65
N PHE A 71 -8.34 8.73 -10.08
CA PHE A 71 -8.19 8.58 -8.64
C PHE A 71 -7.27 9.65 -8.04
N GLU A 72 -6.11 9.92 -8.65
CA GLU A 72 -5.21 11.02 -8.23
C GLU A 72 -5.89 12.39 -8.29
N THR A 73 -6.61 12.66 -9.38
CA THR A 73 -7.24 13.96 -9.59
C THR A 73 -8.38 14.21 -8.60
N ARG A 74 -9.12 13.17 -8.21
CA ARG A 74 -10.24 13.28 -7.28
C ARG A 74 -9.85 13.19 -5.81
N ASN A 75 -8.76 12.49 -5.48
CA ASN A 75 -8.26 12.35 -4.10
C ASN A 75 -7.35 13.50 -3.65
N ALA A 76 -7.41 14.66 -4.29
CA ALA A 76 -6.65 15.85 -3.85
C ALA A 76 -6.95 16.25 -2.39
N ARG A 77 -7.97 15.67 -1.74
CA ARG A 77 -8.38 15.91 -0.34
C ARG A 77 -8.33 14.67 0.56
N GLY A 78 -7.86 13.50 0.07
CA GLY A 78 -7.80 12.23 0.80
C GLY A 78 -6.41 11.58 0.77
N VAL A 79 -6.32 10.33 1.25
CA VAL A 79 -5.10 9.51 1.16
C VAL A 79 -4.83 9.24 -0.31
N ARG A 80 -3.74 9.79 -0.84
CA ARG A 80 -3.30 9.52 -2.21
C ARG A 80 -2.84 8.07 -2.31
N LEU A 81 -3.34 7.36 -3.30
CA LEU A 81 -2.74 6.08 -3.69
C LEU A 81 -1.32 6.40 -4.18
N SER A 82 -0.33 5.84 -3.53
CA SER A 82 1.06 6.08 -3.93
C SER A 82 1.38 5.33 -5.23
N SER A 83 2.36 5.81 -5.98
CA SER A 83 2.90 5.07 -7.13
C SER A 83 3.40 3.68 -6.73
N THR A 84 3.76 3.52 -5.47
CA THR A 84 4.14 2.28 -4.81
C THR A 84 2.99 1.28 -4.73
N ASP A 85 1.80 1.74 -4.30
CA ASP A 85 0.60 0.89 -4.22
C ASP A 85 0.14 0.42 -5.60
N LEU A 86 0.26 1.30 -6.59
CA LEU A 86 -0.05 0.94 -7.97
C LEU A 86 0.89 -0.11 -8.52
N LEU A 87 2.18 0.05 -8.26
CA LEU A 87 3.15 -0.92 -8.70
C LEU A 87 2.91 -2.25 -8.01
N LYS A 88 2.65 -2.26 -6.69
CA LYS A 88 2.27 -3.46 -5.95
C LYS A 88 1.10 -4.17 -6.63
N ASN A 89 0.00 -3.46 -6.82
CA ASN A 89 -1.22 -4.02 -7.43
C ASN A 89 -0.97 -4.55 -8.85
N TYR A 90 -0.17 -3.83 -9.64
CA TYR A 90 0.23 -4.29 -10.96
C TYR A 90 1.00 -5.61 -10.91
N LEU A 91 2.02 -5.72 -10.06
CA LEU A 91 2.81 -6.94 -9.90
C LEU A 91 1.94 -8.12 -9.46
N PHE A 92 0.99 -7.89 -8.54
CA PHE A 92 -0.02 -8.88 -8.18
C PHE A 92 -0.86 -9.31 -9.37
N SER A 93 -1.30 -8.38 -10.23
CA SER A 93 -2.09 -8.69 -11.42
C SER A 93 -1.32 -9.53 -12.45
N VAL A 94 0.00 -9.37 -12.53
CA VAL A 94 0.86 -10.20 -13.39
C VAL A 94 0.93 -11.62 -12.86
N LEU A 95 1.11 -11.80 -11.55
CA LEU A 95 1.19 -13.13 -10.92
C LEU A 95 -0.16 -13.85 -10.89
N SER A 96 -1.28 -13.13 -10.76
CA SER A 96 -2.62 -13.73 -10.72
C SER A 96 -3.02 -14.48 -12.00
N LYS A 97 -2.25 -14.33 -13.06
CA LYS A 97 -2.44 -15.03 -14.34
C LYS A 97 -1.77 -16.39 -14.40
N THR A 98 -1.07 -16.80 -13.35
CA THR A 98 -0.34 -18.07 -13.26
C THR A 98 -1.12 -19.10 -12.44
N ASP A 99 -0.90 -20.41 -12.65
CA ASP A 99 -1.63 -21.48 -11.95
C ASP A 99 -1.24 -21.67 -10.47
N GLN A 100 -0.16 -21.01 -10.00
CA GLN A 100 0.37 -21.11 -8.63
C GLN A 100 0.21 -19.82 -7.82
N HIS A 101 -0.89 -19.10 -8.00
CA HIS A 101 -1.05 -17.73 -7.53
C HIS A 101 -0.90 -17.54 -6.02
N ALA A 102 -1.49 -18.40 -5.19
CA ALA A 102 -1.64 -18.13 -3.76
C ALA A 102 -0.28 -18.04 -3.05
N HIS A 103 0.63 -18.97 -3.32
CA HIS A 103 1.96 -18.97 -2.71
C HIS A 103 2.84 -17.82 -3.24
N GLU A 104 2.83 -17.61 -4.54
CA GLU A 104 3.63 -16.55 -5.19
C GLU A 104 3.18 -15.15 -4.78
N MET A 105 1.87 -14.94 -4.66
CA MET A 105 1.31 -13.69 -4.16
C MET A 105 1.70 -13.45 -2.71
N GLN A 106 1.70 -14.49 -1.87
CA GLN A 106 2.17 -14.39 -0.50
C GLN A 106 3.66 -14.00 -0.44
N VAL A 107 4.52 -14.66 -1.24
CA VAL A 107 5.95 -14.34 -1.32
C VAL A 107 6.17 -12.90 -1.80
N LEU A 108 5.45 -12.45 -2.83
CA LEU A 108 5.51 -11.06 -3.30
C LEU A 108 5.12 -10.09 -2.18
N GLU A 109 4.02 -10.37 -1.49
CA GLU A 109 3.53 -9.51 -0.43
C GLU A 109 4.52 -9.40 0.73
N ASP A 110 5.04 -10.52 1.22
CA ASP A 110 5.98 -10.54 2.34
C ASP A 110 7.28 -9.79 2.01
N ARG A 111 7.82 -9.98 0.80
CA ARG A 111 9.00 -9.26 0.31
C ARG A 111 8.74 -7.77 0.16
N TRP A 112 7.59 -7.40 -0.42
CA TRP A 112 7.18 -6.01 -0.60
C TRP A 112 7.00 -5.29 0.74
N GLU A 113 6.28 -5.91 1.68
CA GLU A 113 6.08 -5.34 3.01
C GLU A 113 7.40 -5.21 3.78
N SER A 114 8.31 -6.15 3.64
CA SER A 114 9.65 -6.06 4.20
C SER A 114 10.41 -4.84 3.67
N MET A 115 10.40 -4.63 2.35
CA MET A 115 11.06 -3.46 1.74
C MET A 115 10.41 -2.14 2.20
N VAL A 116 9.07 -2.05 2.16
CA VAL A 116 8.35 -0.84 2.58
C VAL A 116 8.57 -0.54 4.07
N SER A 117 8.60 -1.57 4.91
CA SER A 117 8.86 -1.41 6.34
C SER A 117 10.26 -0.87 6.63
N ARG A 118 11.27 -1.29 5.86
CA ARG A 118 12.66 -0.84 6.02
C ARG A 118 12.92 0.56 5.47
N LEU A 119 12.32 0.89 4.32
CA LEU A 119 12.50 2.17 3.64
C LEU A 119 11.59 3.28 4.18
N GLY A 120 10.44 2.91 4.71
CA GLY A 120 9.32 3.82 4.96
C GLY A 120 8.49 4.07 3.69
N ALA A 121 7.17 4.13 3.85
CA ALA A 121 6.24 4.29 2.73
C ALA A 121 6.47 5.58 1.93
N GLU A 122 6.91 6.65 2.59
CA GLU A 122 7.16 7.95 1.96
C GLU A 122 8.44 7.96 1.11
N SER A 123 9.47 7.20 1.50
CA SER A 123 10.77 7.13 0.80
C SER A 123 10.78 6.10 -0.32
N PHE A 124 9.85 5.16 -0.33
CA PHE A 124 9.82 4.06 -1.31
C PHE A 124 9.70 4.54 -2.76
N PRO A 125 8.90 5.57 -3.12
CA PRO A 125 8.84 6.08 -4.48
C PRO A 125 10.18 6.64 -4.98
N ASP A 126 10.94 7.30 -4.13
CA ASP A 126 12.27 7.84 -4.48
C ASP A 126 13.31 6.74 -4.59
N PHE A 127 13.26 5.74 -3.71
CA PHE A 127 14.05 4.52 -3.85
C PHE A 127 13.78 3.83 -5.20
N LEU A 128 12.52 3.57 -5.53
CA LEU A 128 12.13 2.91 -6.77
C LEU A 128 12.65 3.66 -8.02
N ARG A 129 12.57 4.99 -8.00
CA ARG A 129 13.12 5.81 -9.08
C ARG A 129 14.63 5.72 -9.17
N SER A 130 15.33 5.78 -8.04
CA SER A 130 16.78 5.69 -7.96
C SER A 130 17.26 4.32 -8.40
N HIS A 131 16.64 3.26 -7.91
CA HIS A 131 16.89 1.88 -8.33
C HIS A 131 16.74 1.72 -9.86
N TRP A 132 15.60 2.13 -10.42
CA TRP A 132 15.35 2.00 -11.84
C TRP A 132 16.39 2.76 -12.68
N ASN A 133 16.65 4.01 -12.34
CA ASN A 133 17.56 4.88 -13.10
C ASN A 133 19.03 4.51 -12.93
N SER A 134 19.41 3.78 -11.89
CA SER A 134 20.78 3.25 -11.73
C SER A 134 21.07 2.07 -12.65
N ARG A 135 20.03 1.31 -13.03
CA ARG A 135 20.18 0.06 -13.80
C ARG A 135 19.65 0.14 -15.24
N LYS A 136 18.81 1.13 -15.55
CA LYS A 136 18.10 1.26 -16.82
C LYS A 136 18.23 2.69 -17.37
N THR A 137 17.69 2.92 -18.56
CA THR A 137 17.61 4.27 -19.14
C THR A 137 16.82 5.19 -18.21
N PHE A 138 17.29 6.42 -18.04
CA PHE A 138 16.67 7.44 -17.20
C PHE A 138 15.19 7.65 -17.54
N VAL A 139 14.37 7.64 -16.51
CA VAL A 139 12.92 7.87 -16.59
C VAL A 139 12.50 8.86 -15.51
N ARG A 140 11.65 9.81 -15.88
CA ARG A 140 11.05 10.75 -14.92
C ARG A 140 10.05 10.03 -14.01
N GLN A 141 9.86 10.54 -12.81
CA GLN A 141 8.92 9.97 -11.83
C GLN A 141 7.51 9.74 -12.42
N SER A 142 7.00 10.71 -13.19
CA SER A 142 5.68 10.63 -13.83
C SER A 142 5.54 9.50 -14.86
N GLU A 143 6.63 9.03 -15.44
CA GLU A 143 6.65 7.98 -16.47
C GLU A 143 7.13 6.63 -15.93
N LEU A 144 7.63 6.60 -14.70
CA LEU A 144 8.27 5.43 -14.11
C LEU A 144 7.33 4.23 -14.07
N PHE A 145 6.11 4.39 -13.55
CA PHE A 145 5.13 3.31 -13.47
C PHE A 145 4.79 2.75 -14.86
N LYS A 146 4.54 3.62 -15.83
CA LYS A 146 4.25 3.22 -17.21
C LYS A 146 5.41 2.43 -17.83
N THR A 147 6.63 2.87 -17.56
CA THR A 147 7.85 2.21 -18.05
C THR A 147 8.03 0.85 -17.40
N ILE A 148 7.88 0.73 -16.08
CA ILE A 148 7.95 -0.55 -15.36
C ILE A 148 6.90 -1.50 -15.90
N ARG A 149 5.65 -1.05 -16.04
CA ARG A 149 4.54 -1.84 -16.58
C ARG A 149 4.82 -2.40 -17.97
N SER A 150 5.50 -1.63 -18.83
CA SER A 150 5.84 -2.09 -20.18
C SER A 150 6.97 -3.12 -20.23
N LYS A 151 7.79 -3.19 -19.19
CA LYS A 151 8.97 -4.06 -19.12
C LYS A 151 8.76 -5.32 -18.27
N ILE A 152 7.94 -5.22 -17.25
CA ILE A 152 7.66 -6.29 -16.29
C ILE A 152 6.30 -6.89 -16.66
N THR A 153 6.29 -7.93 -17.47
CA THR A 153 5.05 -8.48 -18.06
C THR A 153 4.78 -9.94 -17.69
N ASP A 154 5.75 -10.59 -17.07
CA ASP A 154 5.67 -12.00 -16.71
C ASP A 154 6.22 -12.26 -15.30
N ARG A 155 5.99 -13.47 -14.81
CA ARG A 155 6.43 -13.93 -13.48
C ARG A 155 7.93 -13.77 -13.26
N ALA A 156 8.74 -14.13 -14.22
CA ALA A 156 10.19 -14.13 -14.09
C ALA A 156 10.70 -12.68 -13.92
N SER A 157 10.17 -11.75 -14.69
CA SER A 157 10.50 -10.33 -14.60
C SER A 157 10.03 -9.69 -13.28
N VAL A 158 8.87 -10.11 -12.72
CA VAL A 158 8.42 -9.67 -11.40
C VAL A 158 9.42 -10.04 -10.32
N PHE A 159 9.81 -11.32 -10.24
CA PHE A 159 10.75 -11.79 -9.21
C PHE A 159 12.19 -11.29 -9.44
N ALA A 160 12.58 -11.06 -10.69
CA ALA A 160 13.85 -10.41 -11.00
C ALA A 160 13.88 -8.97 -10.47
N LEU A 161 12.82 -8.19 -10.73
CA LEU A 161 12.68 -6.82 -10.21
C LEU A 161 12.76 -6.79 -8.67
N LEU A 162 12.02 -7.67 -7.99
CA LEU A 162 12.04 -7.73 -6.52
C LEU A 162 13.45 -8.01 -5.99
N ARG A 163 14.14 -8.98 -6.58
CA ARG A 163 15.52 -9.31 -6.17
C ARG A 163 16.46 -8.13 -6.39
N GLU A 164 16.41 -7.52 -7.56
CA GLU A 164 17.25 -6.35 -7.88
C GLU A 164 16.99 -5.18 -6.92
N MET A 165 15.72 -4.95 -6.54
CA MET A 165 15.36 -3.92 -5.56
C MET A 165 15.90 -4.24 -4.16
N GLU A 166 15.80 -5.50 -3.71
CA GLU A 166 16.34 -5.93 -2.42
C GLU A 166 17.87 -5.78 -2.34
N GLU A 167 18.57 -6.11 -3.42
CA GLU A 167 20.03 -5.94 -3.53
C GLU A 167 20.44 -4.46 -3.42
N ASP A 168 19.71 -3.56 -4.07
CA ASP A 168 20.03 -2.13 -4.09
C ASP A 168 19.59 -1.39 -2.82
N MET A 169 18.64 -1.95 -2.06
CA MET A 169 18.05 -1.29 -0.91
C MET A 169 19.06 -0.96 0.18
N ASP A 170 19.98 -1.88 0.46
CA ASP A 170 21.00 -1.67 1.48
C ASP A 170 21.95 -0.52 1.10
N SER A 171 22.32 -0.45 -0.17
CA SER A 171 23.14 0.65 -0.70
C SER A 171 22.39 1.98 -0.64
N TYR A 172 21.12 1.99 -1.02
CA TYR A 172 20.28 3.19 -0.95
C TYR A 172 20.12 3.70 0.48
N LEU A 173 19.84 2.81 1.43
CA LEU A 173 19.73 3.17 2.85
C LEU A 173 21.07 3.67 3.41
N ALA A 174 22.19 3.07 3.01
CA ALA A 174 23.51 3.53 3.42
C ALA A 174 23.81 4.95 2.97
N LEU A 175 23.33 5.33 1.78
CA LEU A 175 23.52 6.67 1.21
C LEU A 175 22.55 7.72 1.78
N THR A 176 21.29 7.32 2.03
CA THR A 176 20.23 8.27 2.46
C THR A 176 20.10 8.38 3.97
N SER A 177 20.46 7.32 4.69
CA SER A 177 20.39 7.26 6.16
C SER A 177 21.64 6.56 6.73
N PRO A 178 22.83 7.15 6.57
CA PRO A 178 24.10 6.53 6.91
C PRO A 178 24.22 6.20 8.39
N GLU A 179 23.42 6.85 9.25
CA GLU A 179 23.42 6.64 10.70
C GLU A 179 22.88 5.25 11.10
N THR A 180 21.99 4.69 10.29
CA THR A 180 21.36 3.39 10.51
C THR A 180 22.04 2.25 9.78
N SER A 181 23.02 2.54 8.92
CA SER A 181 23.72 1.57 8.08
C SER A 181 24.94 1.00 8.80
N HIS A 182 25.25 -0.29 8.53
CA HIS A 182 26.52 -0.88 8.93
C HIS A 182 27.75 -0.21 8.28
N TRP A 183 27.57 0.54 7.20
CA TRP A 183 28.60 1.38 6.54
C TRP A 183 28.94 2.63 7.33
N ASN A 184 28.15 2.98 8.36
CA ASN A 184 28.30 4.18 9.14
C ASN A 184 29.71 4.30 9.79
N ILE A 185 30.30 3.19 10.24
CA ILE A 185 31.61 3.19 10.86
C ILE A 185 32.67 3.67 9.86
N THR A 186 32.63 3.16 8.63
CA THR A 186 33.59 3.53 7.57
C THR A 186 33.36 4.96 7.07
N LEU A 187 32.10 5.38 6.87
CA LEU A 187 31.76 6.74 6.44
C LEU A 187 32.11 7.78 7.51
N LYS A 188 31.91 7.50 8.79
CA LYS A 188 32.35 8.39 9.90
C LYS A 188 33.87 8.54 9.93
N GLN A 189 34.63 7.48 9.67
CA GLN A 189 36.09 7.57 9.61
C GLN A 189 36.59 8.46 8.47
N TYR A 190 35.92 8.43 7.31
CA TYR A 190 36.24 9.31 6.19
C TYR A 190 35.81 10.76 6.39
N ALA A 191 34.72 11.01 7.10
CA ALA A 191 34.24 12.37 7.40
C ALA A 191 35.06 13.09 8.48
N GLN A 192 35.94 12.39 9.20
CA GLN A 192 36.81 12.92 10.24
C GLN A 192 38.25 13.20 9.76
N GLN A 193 38.57 12.88 8.52
CA GLN A 193 39.83 13.23 7.83
C GLN A 193 39.68 14.51 6.99
#